data_7bb84c0b6b018fad687f8ed768a237ef
#
_entry.id   7bb84c0b6b018fad687f8ed768a237ef
#
_cell.length_a   1.000
_cell.length_b   1.000
_cell.length_c   1.000
_cell.angle_alpha   90.00
_cell.angle_beta   90.00
_cell.angle_gamma   90.00
#
_symmetry.space_group_name_H-M   'P 1'
#
loop_
_entity.id
_entity.type
_entity.pdbx_description
1 polymer ?
#
loop_
_entity_poly.entity_id
_entity_poly.type
_entity_poly.pdbx_seq_one_letter_code
_entity_poly.pdbx_strand_id
1 'polypeptide(L)'
;RSTRVRSSAASDVYKRQADIVIIACQKTVDLSRFEGKRVTEVPIERAVKNPQKVIQDAIDGKNISIFELAKEDKAKKKAQQTGIYKHLMSGVNFMLPFVISGGILIAFSFMFGIKASDPNDPSFNVIAKALSDIGGGAAFGMMVPMLAAGIAYSIAGKQGMCSGMVAGVIAKSIGAGFLGGLIGAIFAGYLTKTLMEKIHLPKAIQTLKGLILVPLISVFITGMFMICLLYTSP
;
A
#
# COMPACT_ATOMS: atom_id res chain seq x y z
N ARG A 1 -4.21 29.75 -8.07
CA ARG A 1 -5.59 30.31 -8.20
C ARG A 1 -6.40 29.39 -9.09
N SER A 2 -7.29 28.60 -8.50
CA SER A 2 -8.24 27.75 -9.21
C SER A 2 -9.33 28.63 -9.80
N THR A 3 -9.34 28.80 -11.12
CA THR A 3 -10.44 29.41 -11.85
C THR A 3 -11.60 28.40 -11.92
N ARG A 4 -12.57 28.59 -11.04
CA ARG A 4 -13.85 27.90 -11.11
C ARG A 4 -14.60 28.44 -12.35
N VAL A 5 -14.57 27.72 -13.46
CA VAL A 5 -15.39 28.02 -14.63
C VAL A 5 -16.86 27.79 -14.23
N ARG A 6 -17.60 28.86 -14.05
CA ARG A 6 -19.06 28.81 -13.90
C ARG A 6 -19.63 28.33 -15.24
N SER A 7 -20.18 27.14 -15.27
CA SER A 7 -20.97 26.63 -16.40
C SER A 7 -22.19 27.52 -16.54
N SER A 8 -22.26 28.31 -17.63
CA SER A 8 -23.48 29.06 -17.96
C SER A 8 -24.51 28.10 -18.56
N ALA A 9 -25.80 28.41 -18.41
CA ALA A 9 -26.91 27.62 -18.97
C ALA A 9 -26.77 27.38 -20.49
N ALA A 10 -26.18 28.30 -21.23
CA ALA A 10 -25.83 28.15 -22.65
C ALA A 10 -24.83 27.00 -22.90
N SER A 11 -23.82 26.84 -22.01
CA SER A 11 -22.86 25.73 -22.10
C SER A 11 -23.51 24.36 -21.92
N ASP A 12 -24.58 24.27 -21.13
CA ASP A 12 -25.28 22.98 -20.91
C ASP A 12 -26.20 22.60 -22.09
N VAL A 13 -26.73 23.55 -22.84
CA VAL A 13 -27.48 23.30 -24.07
C VAL A 13 -26.57 22.72 -25.14
N TYR A 14 -25.40 23.28 -25.37
CA TYR A 14 -24.45 22.75 -26.36
C TYR A 14 -23.94 21.36 -25.99
N LYS A 15 -23.73 21.09 -24.70
CA LYS A 15 -23.34 19.75 -24.21
C LYS A 15 -24.40 18.68 -24.44
N ARG A 16 -25.69 19.07 -24.42
CA ARG A 16 -26.80 18.15 -24.70
C ARG A 16 -26.95 17.81 -26.20
N GLN A 17 -26.52 18.71 -27.09
CA GLN A 17 -26.58 18.55 -28.53
C GLN A 17 -25.36 17.85 -29.15
N ALA A 18 -24.27 17.70 -28.41
CA ALA A 18 -23.07 17.04 -28.91
C ALA A 18 -23.26 15.52 -29.02
N ASP A 19 -22.98 14.94 -30.19
CA ASP A 19 -23.02 13.51 -30.45
C ASP A 19 -21.76 12.80 -29.97
N ILE A 20 -20.64 13.51 -29.92
CA ILE A 20 -19.32 13.01 -29.53
C ILE A 20 -18.74 13.93 -28.44
N VAL A 21 -18.26 13.33 -27.37
CA VAL A 21 -17.60 14.02 -26.25
C VAL A 21 -16.17 13.52 -26.12
N ILE A 22 -15.20 14.43 -26.24
CA ILE A 22 -13.78 14.12 -26.02
C ILE A 22 -13.38 14.66 -24.64
N ILE A 23 -12.93 13.77 -23.78
CA ILE A 23 -12.48 14.10 -22.42
C ILE A 23 -10.95 13.97 -22.36
N ALA A 24 -10.26 15.09 -22.24
CA ALA A 24 -8.81 15.14 -22.04
C ALA A 24 -8.51 15.51 -20.58
N CYS A 25 -8.33 14.52 -19.70
CA CYS A 25 -8.02 14.76 -18.30
C CYS A 25 -7.14 13.64 -17.70
N GLN A 26 -6.41 13.99 -16.62
CA GLN A 26 -5.61 13.04 -15.84
C GLN A 26 -6.35 12.45 -14.64
N LYS A 27 -7.50 13.01 -14.28
CA LYS A 27 -8.37 12.52 -13.20
C LYS A 27 -9.59 11.83 -13.77
N THR A 28 -10.04 10.80 -13.09
CA THR A 28 -11.34 10.15 -13.35
C THR A 28 -12.47 11.18 -13.24
N VAL A 29 -13.19 11.37 -14.35
CA VAL A 29 -14.39 12.21 -14.41
C VAL A 29 -15.59 11.30 -14.29
N ASP A 30 -16.63 11.77 -13.61
CA ASP A 30 -17.91 11.07 -13.53
C ASP A 30 -18.60 11.10 -14.90
N LEU A 31 -18.64 9.93 -15.55
CA LEU A 31 -19.19 9.73 -16.88
C LEU A 31 -20.71 9.58 -16.88
N SER A 32 -21.36 9.44 -15.72
CA SER A 32 -22.81 9.28 -15.60
C SER A 32 -23.59 10.45 -16.23
N ARG A 33 -22.95 11.62 -16.35
CA ARG A 33 -23.52 12.83 -16.97
C ARG A 33 -23.61 12.77 -18.49
N PHE A 34 -22.96 11.77 -19.12
CA PHE A 34 -22.88 11.60 -20.58
C PHE A 34 -23.51 10.30 -21.05
N GLU A 35 -24.46 9.73 -20.28
CA GLU A 35 -25.21 8.54 -20.67
C GLU A 35 -25.87 8.72 -22.04
N GLY A 36 -25.69 7.73 -22.94
CA GLY A 36 -26.21 7.74 -24.30
C GLY A 36 -25.36 8.47 -25.33
N LYS A 37 -24.19 9.03 -24.99
CA LYS A 37 -23.28 9.71 -25.91
C LYS A 37 -22.01 8.92 -26.16
N ARG A 38 -21.38 9.13 -27.33
CA ARG A 38 -20.05 8.57 -27.60
C ARG A 38 -19.02 9.38 -26.87
N VAL A 39 -18.41 8.79 -25.83
CA VAL A 39 -17.37 9.44 -25.03
C VAL A 39 -16.02 8.84 -25.36
N THR A 40 -15.07 9.68 -25.76
CA THR A 40 -13.67 9.30 -26.02
C THR A 40 -12.79 9.95 -24.98
N GLU A 41 -12.11 9.16 -24.14
CA GLU A 41 -11.13 9.65 -23.17
C GLU A 41 -9.73 9.59 -23.77
N VAL A 42 -8.98 10.69 -23.67
CA VAL A 42 -7.64 10.82 -24.23
C VAL A 42 -6.69 11.40 -23.16
N PRO A 43 -5.45 10.90 -23.02
CA PRO A 43 -4.45 11.54 -22.17
C PRO A 43 -4.19 12.98 -22.65
N ILE A 44 -4.04 13.91 -21.71
CA ILE A 44 -3.77 15.33 -21.99
C ILE A 44 -2.57 15.48 -22.91
N GLU A 45 -1.51 14.68 -22.70
CA GLU A 45 -0.29 14.72 -23.52
C GLU A 45 -0.55 14.44 -25.00
N ARG A 46 -1.47 13.52 -25.31
CA ARG A 46 -1.85 13.16 -26.68
C ARG A 46 -2.75 14.22 -27.32
N ALA A 47 -3.67 14.78 -26.52
CA ALA A 47 -4.53 15.86 -26.96
C ALA A 47 -3.76 17.13 -27.29
N VAL A 48 -2.68 17.43 -26.55
CA VAL A 48 -1.81 18.58 -26.78
C VAL A 48 -0.85 18.36 -27.96
N LYS A 49 -0.26 17.15 -28.09
CA LYS A 49 0.72 16.85 -29.16
C LYS A 49 0.10 16.72 -30.55
N ASN A 50 -1.10 16.11 -30.66
CA ASN A 50 -1.75 15.84 -31.96
C ASN A 50 -3.29 16.01 -31.88
N PRO A 51 -3.81 17.23 -31.72
CA PRO A 51 -5.25 17.45 -31.54
C PRO A 51 -6.09 17.02 -32.74
N GLN A 52 -5.57 17.22 -33.94
CA GLN A 52 -6.28 16.86 -35.21
C GLN A 52 -6.50 15.35 -35.31
N LYS A 53 -5.50 14.54 -34.94
CA LYS A 53 -5.59 13.08 -34.97
C LYS A 53 -6.57 12.56 -33.92
N VAL A 54 -6.62 13.18 -32.75
CA VAL A 54 -7.56 12.83 -31.67
C VAL A 54 -9.02 13.08 -32.11
N ILE A 55 -9.26 14.21 -32.78
CA ILE A 55 -10.59 14.56 -33.31
C ILE A 55 -10.99 13.59 -34.42
N GLN A 56 -10.07 13.26 -35.34
CA GLN A 56 -10.32 12.34 -36.45
C GLN A 56 -10.61 10.93 -35.92
N ASP A 57 -9.82 10.42 -34.98
CA ASP A 57 -10.03 9.11 -34.35
C ASP A 57 -11.37 9.03 -33.57
N ALA A 58 -11.82 10.15 -33.00
CA ALA A 58 -13.11 10.25 -32.33
C ALA A 58 -14.30 10.24 -33.33
N ILE A 59 -14.13 10.88 -34.49
CA ILE A 59 -15.11 10.90 -35.58
C ILE A 59 -15.21 9.54 -36.25
N ASP A 60 -14.07 8.90 -36.53
CA ASP A 60 -13.98 7.60 -37.21
C ASP A 60 -14.47 6.43 -36.35
N GLY A 61 -14.90 6.70 -35.11
CA GLY A 61 -15.40 5.67 -34.20
C GLY A 61 -14.37 4.67 -33.75
N LYS A 62 -13.08 4.95 -33.95
CA LYS A 62 -11.96 4.22 -33.33
C LYS A 62 -11.89 4.59 -31.85
N ASN A 63 -12.91 4.18 -31.11
CA ASN A 63 -12.93 4.27 -29.66
C ASN A 63 -11.84 3.36 -29.09
N ILE A 64 -10.63 3.91 -28.98
CA ILE A 64 -9.71 3.43 -27.98
C ILE A 64 -10.24 4.03 -26.67
N SER A 65 -11.27 3.40 -26.10
CA SER A 65 -11.68 3.76 -24.76
C SER A 65 -10.54 3.33 -23.84
N ILE A 66 -9.70 4.31 -23.47
CA ILE A 66 -8.68 4.15 -22.40
C ILE A 66 -9.37 3.62 -21.15
N PHE A 67 -10.67 3.85 -21.03
CA PHE A 67 -11.50 3.27 -19.97
C PHE A 67 -11.57 1.74 -20.07
N GLU A 68 -11.67 1.15 -21.26
CA GLU A 68 -11.62 -0.31 -21.41
C GLU A 68 -10.22 -0.85 -21.22
N LEU A 69 -9.18 -0.18 -21.75
CA LEU A 69 -7.79 -0.52 -21.50
C LEU A 69 -7.42 -0.30 -20.03
N ALA A 70 -7.85 0.80 -19.40
CA ALA A 70 -7.66 1.02 -17.97
C ALA A 70 -8.52 0.10 -17.10
N LYS A 71 -9.67 -0.34 -17.59
CA LYS A 71 -10.52 -1.35 -16.95
C LYS A 71 -9.94 -2.76 -17.13
N GLU A 72 -9.37 -3.07 -18.30
CA GLU A 72 -8.61 -4.29 -18.53
C GLU A 72 -7.29 -4.31 -17.73
N ASP A 73 -6.55 -3.21 -17.68
CA ASP A 73 -5.35 -3.09 -16.86
C ASP A 73 -5.68 -3.10 -15.35
N LYS A 74 -6.77 -2.48 -14.93
CA LYS A 74 -7.29 -2.61 -13.56
C LYS A 74 -7.84 -4.00 -13.30
N ALA A 75 -8.51 -4.63 -14.25
CA ALA A 75 -9.00 -6.00 -14.14
C ALA A 75 -7.84 -7.01 -14.16
N LYS A 76 -6.83 -6.83 -15.03
CA LYS A 76 -5.60 -7.62 -15.04
C LYS A 76 -4.78 -7.42 -13.78
N LYS A 77 -4.61 -6.18 -13.30
CA LYS A 77 -3.99 -5.88 -12.00
C LYS A 77 -4.81 -6.44 -10.83
N LYS A 78 -6.13 -6.40 -10.90
CA LYS A 78 -7.04 -6.97 -9.89
C LYS A 78 -7.06 -8.49 -9.94
N ALA A 79 -6.95 -9.11 -11.12
CA ALA A 79 -6.81 -10.56 -11.30
C ALA A 79 -5.42 -11.06 -10.87
N GLN A 80 -4.35 -10.32 -11.13
CA GLN A 80 -3.01 -10.60 -10.61
C GLN A 80 -2.88 -10.36 -9.11
N GLN A 81 -3.77 -9.57 -8.50
CA GLN A 81 -3.82 -9.30 -7.08
C GLN A 81 -4.73 -10.25 -6.29
N THR A 82 -5.11 -11.40 -6.84
CA THR A 82 -5.86 -12.43 -6.13
C THR A 82 -4.92 -13.38 -5.41
N GLY A 83 -5.15 -13.64 -4.13
CA GLY A 83 -4.40 -14.60 -3.34
C GLY A 83 -3.19 -14.02 -2.57
N ILE A 84 -2.20 -14.86 -2.34
CA ILE A 84 -1.00 -14.59 -1.51
C ILE A 84 -0.23 -13.36 -2.02
N TYR A 85 -0.12 -13.16 -3.33
CA TYR A 85 0.57 -12.03 -3.93
C TYR A 85 0.01 -10.66 -3.49
N LYS A 86 -1.31 -10.53 -3.38
CA LYS A 86 -1.96 -9.32 -2.87
C LYS A 86 -1.52 -8.99 -1.45
N HIS A 87 -1.46 -10.01 -0.61
CA HIS A 87 -1.06 -9.86 0.78
C HIS A 87 0.41 -9.50 0.91
N LEU A 88 1.28 -10.13 0.10
CA LEU A 88 2.71 -9.78 0.01
C LEU A 88 2.92 -8.32 -0.41
N MET A 89 2.22 -7.89 -1.47
CA MET A 89 2.33 -6.51 -1.97
C MET A 89 1.86 -5.49 -0.94
N SER A 90 0.83 -5.82 -0.15
CA SER A 90 0.42 -5.00 0.98
C SER A 90 1.54 -4.85 2.01
N GLY A 91 2.21 -5.96 2.37
CA GLY A 91 3.34 -5.92 3.30
C GLY A 91 4.49 -5.05 2.79
N VAL A 92 4.88 -5.21 1.52
CA VAL A 92 5.91 -4.38 0.89
C VAL A 92 5.55 -2.89 0.94
N ASN A 93 4.29 -2.54 0.66
CA ASN A 93 3.84 -1.14 0.71
C ASN A 93 3.94 -0.54 2.12
N PHE A 94 3.68 -1.34 3.17
CA PHE A 94 3.85 -0.89 4.56
C PHE A 94 5.33 -0.74 4.94
N MET A 95 6.21 -1.54 4.37
CA MET A 95 7.64 -1.51 4.63
C MET A 95 8.35 -0.34 3.93
N LEU A 96 7.92 0.04 2.71
CA LEU A 96 8.60 1.03 1.87
C LEU A 96 8.92 2.36 2.56
N PRO A 97 7.99 3.01 3.31
CA PRO A 97 8.29 4.28 3.98
C PRO A 97 9.44 4.16 4.98
N PHE A 98 9.55 3.02 5.68
CA PHE A 98 10.61 2.78 6.66
C PHE A 98 11.97 2.57 5.99
N VAL A 99 12.01 1.85 4.88
CA VAL A 99 13.23 1.64 4.10
C VAL A 99 13.73 2.96 3.51
N ILE A 100 12.84 3.76 2.93
CA ILE A 100 13.19 5.04 2.30
C ILE A 100 13.69 6.02 3.36
N SER A 101 12.95 6.22 4.45
CA SER A 101 13.34 7.15 5.51
C SER A 101 14.62 6.72 6.20
N GLY A 102 14.75 5.41 6.48
CA GLY A 102 15.95 4.84 7.09
C GLY A 102 17.18 5.03 6.21
N GLY A 103 17.06 4.72 4.90
CA GLY A 103 18.15 4.90 3.95
C GLY A 103 18.61 6.35 3.80
N ILE A 104 17.67 7.29 3.75
CA ILE A 104 17.99 8.73 3.67
C ILE A 104 18.72 9.20 4.94
N LEU A 105 18.26 8.80 6.13
CA LEU A 105 18.89 9.19 7.39
C LEU A 105 20.30 8.61 7.53
N ILE A 106 20.53 7.36 7.11
CA ILE A 106 21.86 6.77 7.07
C ILE A 106 22.76 7.51 6.07
N ALA A 107 22.25 7.86 4.89
CA ALA A 107 23.00 8.64 3.91
C ALA A 107 23.42 10.01 4.46
N PHE A 108 22.55 10.69 5.20
CA PHE A 108 22.91 11.94 5.89
C PHE A 108 23.94 11.71 6.99
N SER A 109 23.90 10.60 7.72
CA SER A 109 24.94 10.26 8.71
C SER A 109 26.32 10.18 8.04
N PHE A 110 26.42 9.59 6.84
CA PHE A 110 27.68 9.48 6.09
C PHE A 110 28.24 10.82 5.59
N MET A 111 27.44 11.86 5.49
CA MET A 111 27.94 13.20 5.15
C MET A 111 28.92 13.76 6.20
N PHE A 112 28.82 13.31 7.45
CA PHE A 112 29.75 13.68 8.53
C PHE A 112 31.03 12.82 8.54
N GLY A 113 31.07 11.76 7.73
CA GLY A 113 32.15 10.79 7.64
C GLY A 113 31.63 9.35 7.81
N ILE A 114 32.24 8.41 7.08
CA ILE A 114 31.79 7.00 7.06
C ILE A 114 31.84 6.38 8.45
N LYS A 115 32.84 6.78 9.29
CA LYS A 115 33.04 6.29 10.65
C LYS A 115 32.56 7.26 11.72
N ALA A 116 31.97 8.40 11.34
CA ALA A 116 31.56 9.42 12.28
C ALA A 116 30.44 8.97 13.25
N SER A 117 29.78 7.86 12.98
CA SER A 117 28.78 7.22 13.87
C SER A 117 29.40 6.25 14.89
N ASP A 118 30.68 5.87 14.74
CA ASP A 118 31.35 4.96 15.66
C ASP A 118 31.96 5.75 16.84
N PRO A 119 31.55 5.47 18.11
CA PRO A 119 32.08 6.14 19.28
C PRO A 119 33.57 5.96 19.50
N ASN A 120 34.19 4.91 18.92
CA ASN A 120 35.59 4.60 19.09
C ASN A 120 36.50 5.28 18.04
N ASP A 121 35.95 5.95 17.05
CA ASP A 121 36.70 6.62 15.99
C ASP A 121 36.98 8.09 16.36
N PRO A 122 38.18 8.62 16.03
CA PRO A 122 38.52 10.03 16.26
C PRO A 122 37.60 11.02 15.53
N SER A 123 36.92 10.60 14.45
CA SER A 123 35.98 11.41 13.71
C SER A 123 34.54 11.37 14.26
N PHE A 124 34.35 10.83 15.44
CA PHE A 124 33.04 10.68 16.08
C PHE A 124 32.24 11.97 16.16
N ASN A 125 31.00 11.90 15.70
CA ASN A 125 30.03 13.01 15.76
C ASN A 125 28.69 12.52 16.31
N VAL A 126 28.22 13.17 17.37
CA VAL A 126 26.96 12.80 18.05
C VAL A 126 25.75 12.87 17.08
N ILE A 127 25.74 13.84 16.16
CA ILE A 127 24.67 14.00 15.18
C ILE A 127 24.69 12.83 14.18
N ALA A 128 25.88 12.45 13.68
CA ALA A 128 26.03 11.32 12.79
C ALA A 128 25.57 10.01 13.45
N LYS A 129 25.92 9.81 14.71
CA LYS A 129 25.46 8.67 15.49
C LYS A 129 23.94 8.67 15.66
N ALA A 130 23.34 9.79 16.04
CA ALA A 130 21.88 9.90 16.19
C ALA A 130 21.16 9.60 14.88
N LEU A 131 21.62 10.12 13.74
CA LEU A 131 21.06 9.84 12.43
C LEU A 131 21.20 8.36 12.04
N SER A 132 22.34 7.74 12.34
CA SER A 132 22.58 6.31 12.11
C SER A 132 21.69 5.43 12.98
N ASP A 133 21.53 5.76 14.27
CA ASP A 133 20.70 5.01 15.22
C ASP A 133 19.19 5.10 14.83
N ILE A 134 18.72 6.29 14.43
CA ILE A 134 17.33 6.48 13.99
C ILE A 134 17.13 5.79 12.63
N GLY A 135 18.02 5.99 11.67
CA GLY A 135 17.89 5.43 10.33
C GLY A 135 18.10 3.92 10.29
N GLY A 136 19.22 3.45 10.82
CA GLY A 136 19.61 2.03 10.82
C GLY A 136 18.93 1.22 11.91
N GLY A 137 19.03 1.68 13.15
CA GLY A 137 18.50 0.97 14.31
C GLY A 137 16.98 0.96 14.35
N ALA A 138 16.35 2.14 14.30
CA ALA A 138 14.90 2.26 14.41
C ALA A 138 14.19 2.01 13.09
N ALA A 139 14.42 2.81 12.06
CA ALA A 139 13.66 2.73 10.82
C ALA A 139 13.93 1.43 10.04
N PHE A 140 15.18 1.11 9.73
CA PHE A 140 15.52 -0.18 9.10
C PHE A 140 15.19 -1.37 10.00
N GLY A 141 15.35 -1.20 11.31
CA GLY A 141 15.00 -2.21 12.30
C GLY A 141 13.54 -2.63 12.27
N MET A 142 12.65 -1.72 11.86
CA MET A 142 11.19 -1.97 11.71
C MET A 142 10.80 -2.57 10.36
N MET A 143 11.72 -2.74 9.42
CA MET A 143 11.43 -3.24 8.06
C MET A 143 10.66 -4.57 8.08
N VAL A 144 11.17 -5.59 8.78
CA VAL A 144 10.52 -6.92 8.86
C VAL A 144 9.23 -6.89 9.68
N PRO A 145 9.17 -6.25 10.86
CA PRO A 145 7.91 -6.07 11.59
C PRO A 145 6.82 -5.37 10.80
N MET A 146 7.14 -4.32 10.05
CA MET A 146 6.15 -3.58 9.25
C MET A 146 5.70 -4.36 8.02
N LEU A 147 6.59 -5.11 7.37
CA LEU A 147 6.23 -6.06 6.33
C LEU A 147 5.21 -7.07 6.86
N ALA A 148 5.51 -7.70 7.99
CA ALA A 148 4.66 -8.72 8.60
C ALA A 148 3.30 -8.13 9.04
N ALA A 149 3.31 -6.94 9.63
CA ALA A 149 2.10 -6.20 9.99
C ALA A 149 1.21 -5.92 8.76
N GLY A 150 1.81 -5.47 7.65
CA GLY A 150 1.10 -5.17 6.40
C GLY A 150 0.48 -6.39 5.72
N ILE A 151 1.16 -7.54 5.75
CA ILE A 151 0.63 -8.82 5.26
C ILE A 151 -0.57 -9.26 6.10
N ALA A 152 -0.41 -9.32 7.42
CA ALA A 152 -1.46 -9.73 8.33
C ALA A 152 -2.66 -8.76 8.32
N TYR A 153 -2.40 -7.45 8.15
CA TYR A 153 -3.44 -6.44 7.93
C TYR A 153 -4.25 -6.72 6.66
N SER A 154 -3.59 -7.09 5.58
CA SER A 154 -4.28 -7.41 4.31
C SER A 154 -5.17 -8.66 4.40
N ILE A 155 -4.88 -9.58 5.33
CA ILE A 155 -5.63 -10.84 5.53
C ILE A 155 -6.78 -10.64 6.52
N ALA A 156 -6.52 -10.04 7.68
CA ALA A 156 -7.44 -9.96 8.82
C ALA A 156 -7.78 -8.52 9.28
N GLY A 157 -7.39 -7.52 8.50
CA GLY A 157 -7.64 -6.12 8.84
C GLY A 157 -6.83 -5.65 10.06
N LYS A 158 -7.38 -4.66 10.78
CA LYS A 158 -6.70 -4.00 11.91
C LYS A 158 -6.29 -4.98 13.03
N GLN A 159 -7.08 -5.99 13.28
CA GLN A 159 -6.83 -7.00 14.31
C GLN A 159 -5.62 -7.88 13.98
N GLY A 160 -5.43 -8.22 12.70
CA GLY A 160 -4.27 -8.98 12.23
C GLY A 160 -2.96 -8.21 12.27
N MET A 161 -3.01 -6.88 12.19
CA MET A 161 -1.81 -6.03 12.19
C MET A 161 -0.97 -6.24 13.46
N CYS A 162 -1.61 -6.34 14.63
CA CYS A 162 -0.92 -6.51 15.90
C CYS A 162 -0.16 -7.84 15.96
N SER A 163 -0.84 -8.94 15.65
CA SER A 163 -0.22 -10.28 15.66
C SER A 163 0.87 -10.43 14.60
N GLY A 164 0.67 -9.83 13.40
CA GLY A 164 1.68 -9.79 12.34
C GLY A 164 2.93 -9.02 12.76
N MET A 165 2.76 -7.86 13.40
CA MET A 165 3.88 -7.05 13.88
C MET A 165 4.71 -7.81 14.91
N VAL A 166 4.07 -8.46 15.88
CA VAL A 166 4.74 -9.28 16.89
C VAL A 166 5.48 -10.46 16.25
N ALA A 167 4.88 -11.14 15.27
CA ALA A 167 5.56 -12.20 14.51
C ALA A 167 6.82 -11.69 13.81
N GLY A 168 6.76 -10.50 13.21
CA GLY A 168 7.90 -9.86 12.56
C GLY A 168 9.01 -9.45 13.53
N VAL A 169 8.67 -8.97 14.73
CA VAL A 169 9.65 -8.66 15.79
C VAL A 169 10.35 -9.93 16.25
N ILE A 170 9.59 -11.00 16.51
CA ILE A 170 10.17 -12.29 16.92
C ILE A 170 11.05 -12.85 15.80
N ALA A 171 10.59 -12.85 14.53
CA ALA A 171 11.37 -13.30 13.39
C ALA A 171 12.73 -12.58 13.28
N LYS A 172 12.75 -11.28 13.56
CA LYS A 172 13.99 -10.50 13.60
C LYS A 172 14.88 -10.93 14.77
N SER A 173 14.34 -11.11 15.97
CA SER A 173 15.11 -11.44 17.18
C SER A 173 15.73 -12.84 17.11
N ILE A 174 15.08 -13.79 16.44
CA ILE A 174 15.58 -15.16 16.26
C ILE A 174 16.48 -15.32 15.02
N GLY A 175 16.76 -14.24 14.29
CA GLY A 175 17.61 -14.31 13.10
C GLY A 175 16.95 -14.96 11.87
N ALA A 176 15.65 -15.30 11.93
CA ALA A 176 14.90 -15.87 10.80
C ALA A 176 14.65 -14.84 9.65
N GLY A 177 14.96 -13.58 9.89
CA GLY A 177 15.00 -12.51 8.90
C GLY A 177 13.68 -12.30 8.18
N PHE A 178 13.78 -11.94 6.91
CA PHE A 178 12.66 -11.63 6.04
C PHE A 178 11.71 -12.83 5.82
N LEU A 179 12.27 -14.03 5.58
CA LEU A 179 11.48 -15.24 5.31
C LEU A 179 10.68 -15.67 6.54
N GLY A 180 11.30 -15.66 7.71
CA GLY A 180 10.60 -15.94 8.97
C GLY A 180 9.48 -14.96 9.25
N GLY A 181 9.72 -13.66 9.00
CA GLY A 181 8.70 -12.62 9.10
C GLY A 181 7.52 -12.84 8.15
N LEU A 182 7.78 -13.29 6.93
CA LEU A 182 6.77 -13.58 5.91
C LEU A 182 5.89 -14.78 6.31
N ILE A 183 6.49 -15.88 6.72
CA ILE A 183 5.76 -17.09 7.17
C ILE A 183 4.93 -16.75 8.42
N GLY A 184 5.54 -16.09 9.40
CA GLY A 184 4.86 -15.66 10.62
C GLY A 184 3.69 -14.73 10.36
N ALA A 185 3.83 -13.79 9.40
CA ALA A 185 2.79 -12.85 9.03
C ALA A 185 1.57 -13.52 8.38
N ILE A 186 1.81 -14.46 7.47
CA ILE A 186 0.73 -15.22 6.83
C ILE A 186 0.00 -16.05 7.88
N PHE A 187 0.73 -16.76 8.73
CA PHE A 187 0.16 -17.53 9.82
C PHE A 187 -0.66 -16.66 10.76
N ALA A 188 -0.10 -15.54 11.25
CA ALA A 188 -0.76 -14.59 12.13
C ALA A 188 -2.05 -14.01 11.51
N GLY A 189 -2.00 -13.68 10.22
CA GLY A 189 -3.15 -13.14 9.49
C GLY A 189 -4.29 -14.15 9.39
N TYR A 190 -4.03 -15.37 8.93
CA TYR A 190 -5.06 -16.41 8.81
C TYR A 190 -5.58 -16.87 10.18
N LEU A 191 -4.71 -17.00 11.17
CA LEU A 191 -5.11 -17.30 12.54
C LEU A 191 -6.08 -16.25 13.08
N THR A 192 -5.73 -14.97 12.95
CA THR A 192 -6.59 -13.87 13.42
C THR A 192 -7.93 -13.86 12.68
N LYS A 193 -7.92 -14.06 11.37
CA LYS A 193 -9.15 -14.16 10.56
C LYS A 193 -10.05 -15.29 11.05
N THR A 194 -9.51 -16.49 11.28
CA THR A 194 -10.24 -17.65 11.77
C THR A 194 -10.81 -17.41 13.18
N LEU A 195 -10.05 -16.75 14.06
CA LEU A 195 -10.53 -16.39 15.41
C LEU A 195 -11.69 -15.39 15.32
N MET A 196 -11.63 -14.41 14.41
CA MET A 196 -12.71 -13.46 14.20
C MET A 196 -14.01 -14.13 13.72
N GLU A 197 -13.89 -15.13 12.83
CA GLU A 197 -15.03 -15.84 12.27
C GLU A 197 -15.64 -16.84 13.26
N LYS A 198 -14.81 -17.57 14.00
CA LYS A 198 -15.28 -18.63 14.93
C LYS A 198 -15.82 -18.12 16.25
N ILE A 199 -15.29 -17.03 16.79
CA ILE A 199 -15.72 -16.49 18.09
C ILE A 199 -17.02 -15.71 17.91
N HIS A 200 -18.17 -16.26 18.26
CA HIS A 200 -19.46 -15.58 18.26
C HIS A 200 -19.79 -15.09 19.66
N LEU A 201 -19.83 -13.77 19.84
CA LEU A 201 -20.19 -13.13 21.12
C LEU A 201 -21.47 -12.28 20.95
N PRO A 202 -22.26 -12.12 22.04
CA PRO A 202 -23.44 -11.25 22.04
C PRO A 202 -23.08 -9.82 21.61
N LYS A 203 -24.04 -9.11 20.98
CA LYS A 203 -23.86 -7.77 20.42
C LYS A 203 -23.26 -6.75 21.41
N ALA A 204 -23.58 -6.88 22.71
CA ALA A 204 -23.07 -5.98 23.74
C ALA A 204 -21.56 -6.04 23.96
N ILE A 205 -20.90 -7.19 23.68
CA ILE A 205 -19.46 -7.41 23.92
C ILE A 205 -18.68 -7.52 22.61
N GLN A 206 -19.35 -7.34 21.46
CA GLN A 206 -18.75 -7.53 20.14
C GLN A 206 -17.59 -6.55 19.85
N THR A 207 -17.65 -5.33 20.40
CA THR A 207 -16.58 -4.35 20.29
C THR A 207 -15.33 -4.80 21.06
N LEU A 208 -15.52 -5.37 22.26
CA LEU A 208 -14.42 -5.88 23.09
C LEU A 208 -13.73 -7.10 22.47
N LYS A 209 -14.49 -7.94 21.76
CA LYS A 209 -13.96 -9.07 20.98
C LYS A 209 -12.86 -8.65 20.02
N GLY A 210 -13.17 -7.68 19.14
CA GLY A 210 -12.24 -7.25 18.09
C GLY A 210 -11.09 -6.41 18.62
N LEU A 211 -11.27 -5.70 19.73
CA LEU A 211 -10.29 -4.78 20.27
C LEU A 211 -9.28 -5.45 21.20
N ILE A 212 -9.71 -6.41 22.01
CA ILE A 212 -8.90 -7.01 23.08
C ILE A 212 -8.75 -8.51 22.89
N LEU A 213 -9.86 -9.26 22.80
CA LEU A 213 -9.84 -10.72 22.87
C LEU A 213 -9.13 -11.35 21.68
N VAL A 214 -9.48 -10.94 20.48
CA VAL A 214 -8.90 -11.50 19.25
C VAL A 214 -7.41 -11.17 19.11
N PRO A 215 -6.96 -9.90 19.27
CA PRO A 215 -5.53 -9.60 19.24
C PRO A 215 -4.74 -10.32 20.33
N LEU A 216 -5.26 -10.41 21.56
CA LEU A 216 -4.57 -11.08 22.68
C LEU A 216 -4.32 -12.56 22.38
N ILE A 217 -5.36 -13.29 21.96
CA ILE A 217 -5.25 -14.72 21.66
C ILE A 217 -4.37 -14.94 20.43
N SER A 218 -4.55 -14.12 19.37
CA SER A 218 -3.77 -14.27 18.15
C SER A 218 -2.27 -13.98 18.34
N VAL A 219 -1.91 -12.96 19.15
CA VAL A 219 -0.53 -12.65 19.51
C VAL A 219 0.09 -13.78 20.30
N PHE A 220 -0.64 -14.32 21.30
CA PHE A 220 -0.14 -15.42 22.12
C PHE A 220 0.14 -16.68 21.28
N ILE A 221 -0.82 -17.12 20.47
CA ILE A 221 -0.65 -18.32 19.64
C ILE A 221 0.43 -18.11 18.56
N THR A 222 0.46 -16.93 17.93
CA THR A 222 1.50 -16.60 16.94
C THR A 222 2.88 -16.56 17.57
N GLY A 223 3.01 -15.96 18.75
CA GLY A 223 4.26 -15.93 19.50
C GLY A 223 4.77 -17.33 19.85
N MET A 224 3.89 -18.19 20.39
CA MET A 224 4.21 -19.60 20.67
C MET A 224 4.65 -20.34 19.41
N PHE A 225 3.94 -20.16 18.28
CA PHE A 225 4.31 -20.77 17.01
C PHE A 225 5.68 -20.32 16.54
N MET A 226 6.00 -19.02 16.60
CA MET A 226 7.29 -18.50 16.18
C MET A 226 8.44 -18.99 17.08
N ILE A 227 8.20 -19.12 18.38
CA ILE A 227 9.18 -19.68 19.34
C ILE A 227 9.38 -21.17 19.06
N CYS A 228 8.32 -21.94 18.78
CA CYS A 228 8.46 -23.36 18.40
C CYS A 228 9.29 -23.53 17.13
N LEU A 229 9.13 -22.64 16.13
CA LEU A 229 9.98 -22.62 14.93
C LEU A 229 11.46 -22.39 15.28
N LEU A 230 11.74 -21.56 16.28
CA LEU A 230 13.11 -21.35 16.78
C LEU A 230 13.72 -22.64 17.34
N TYR A 231 12.96 -23.39 18.15
CA TYR A 231 13.45 -24.63 18.75
C TYR A 231 13.62 -25.78 17.74
N THR A 232 13.00 -25.66 16.57
CA THR A 232 13.07 -26.68 15.51
C THR A 232 14.14 -26.37 14.47
N SER A 233 14.66 -25.14 14.44
CA SER A 233 15.78 -24.74 13.56
C SER A 233 17.11 -24.95 14.31
N PRO A 234 18.00 -25.84 13.80
CA PRO A 234 19.33 -26.08 14.39
C PRO A 234 20.23 -24.85 14.28
#